data_f7cec20c7957009091395c7f2da79ded
#
_entry.id   f7cec20c7957009091395c7f2da79ded
#
_cell.length_a   1.000
_cell.length_b   1.000
_cell.length_c   1.000
_cell.angle_alpha   90.00
_cell.angle_beta   90.00
_cell.angle_gamma   90.00
#
_symmetry.space_group_name_H-M   'P 1'
#
loop_
_entity.id
_entity.type
_entity.pdbx_description
1 polymer ?
#
loop_
_entity_poly.entity_id
_entity_poly.type
_entity_poly.pdbx_seq_one_letter_code
_entity_poly.pdbx_strand_id
1 'polypeptide(L)'
;MDVRYRTLIPQTYNATLYNSLINDELRTIVARWWLSCHKLHVETGRYKNPKVERERRLCKQCGVLEDEHHALLVCDAHHSVCIKFKERIKWTTVSDMLNPENEEDLLTVAEYLKAIEKNMEALKLIQ
;
A
#
# COMPACT_ATOMS: atom_id res chain seq x y z
N MET A 1 12.84 -1.89 16.22
CA MET A 1 11.62 -1.29 15.67
C MET A 1 11.80 -0.97 14.20
N ASP A 2 10.79 -1.21 13.41
CA ASP A 2 10.86 -0.96 11.98
C ASP A 2 10.69 0.54 11.70
N VAL A 3 11.72 1.17 11.11
CA VAL A 3 11.71 2.60 10.79
C VAL A 3 10.60 2.92 9.78
N ARG A 4 10.33 2.01 8.84
CA ARG A 4 9.27 2.18 7.85
C ARG A 4 7.90 2.28 8.49
N TYR A 5 7.64 1.51 9.53
CA TYR A 5 6.39 1.55 10.27
C TYR A 5 6.12 2.97 10.79
N ARG A 6 7.15 3.62 11.34
CA ARG A 6 7.02 5.00 11.82
C ARG A 6 6.74 6.00 10.71
N THR A 7 7.28 5.74 9.49
CA THR A 7 7.10 6.66 8.36
C THR A 7 5.69 6.60 7.78
N LEU A 8 5.04 5.44 7.83
CA LEU A 8 3.73 5.23 7.21
C LEU A 8 2.59 5.68 8.11
N ILE A 9 2.72 5.54 9.43
CA ILE A 9 1.66 5.95 10.35
C ILE A 9 1.61 7.46 10.41
N PRO A 10 0.42 8.07 10.16
CA PRO A 10 0.25 9.51 10.29
C PRO A 10 0.58 9.98 11.71
N GLN A 11 1.32 11.09 11.83
CA GLN A 11 1.64 11.68 13.14
C GLN A 11 0.38 12.20 13.83
N THR A 12 -0.57 12.67 13.05
CA THR A 12 -1.86 13.13 13.54
C THR A 12 -2.95 12.25 12.94
N TYR A 13 -3.38 11.26 13.70
CA TYR A 13 -4.47 10.39 13.29
C TYR A 13 -5.79 11.15 13.36
N ASN A 14 -6.51 11.22 12.23
CA ASN A 14 -7.83 11.85 12.18
C ASN A 14 -8.90 10.77 12.17
N ALA A 15 -9.41 10.44 13.36
CA ALA A 15 -10.44 9.41 13.52
C ALA A 15 -11.74 9.77 12.78
N THR A 16 -12.10 11.05 12.76
CA THR A 16 -13.30 11.52 12.05
C THR A 16 -13.17 11.27 10.56
N LEU A 17 -12.02 11.60 9.98
CA LEU A 17 -11.75 11.36 8.57
C LEU A 17 -11.78 9.88 8.24
N TYR A 18 -11.09 9.06 9.04
CA TYR A 18 -11.06 7.61 8.86
C TYR A 18 -12.48 7.01 8.94
N ASN A 19 -13.27 7.45 9.91
CA ASN A 19 -14.63 6.95 10.11
C ASN A 19 -15.60 7.43 9.03
N SER A 20 -15.22 8.42 8.20
CA SER A 20 -16.02 8.83 7.06
C SER A 20 -16.10 7.76 5.98
N LEU A 21 -15.16 6.80 5.96
CA LEU A 21 -15.25 5.64 5.09
C LEU A 21 -16.36 4.73 5.58
N ILE A 22 -17.47 4.69 4.84
CA ILE A 22 -18.64 3.90 5.19
C ILE A 22 -18.38 2.42 5.00
N ASN A 23 -17.55 2.07 4.02
CA ASN A 23 -17.26 0.68 3.65
C ASN A 23 -16.20 0.07 4.57
N ASP A 24 -16.58 -0.96 5.33
CA ASP A 24 -15.67 -1.65 6.26
C ASP A 24 -14.46 -2.28 5.57
N GLU A 25 -14.64 -2.77 4.34
CA GLU A 25 -13.53 -3.34 3.56
C GLU A 25 -12.47 -2.28 3.28
N LEU A 26 -12.89 -1.08 2.86
CA LEU A 26 -11.95 0.02 2.59
C LEU A 26 -11.24 0.48 3.86
N ARG A 27 -11.95 0.57 4.98
CA ARG A 27 -11.33 0.93 6.26
C ARG A 27 -10.27 -0.10 6.67
N THR A 28 -10.58 -1.37 6.51
CA THR A 28 -9.64 -2.45 6.82
C THR A 28 -8.39 -2.38 5.95
N ILE A 29 -8.56 -2.13 4.65
CA ILE A 29 -7.44 -2.02 3.72
C ILE A 29 -6.52 -0.86 4.11
N VAL A 30 -7.08 0.31 4.35
CA VAL A 30 -6.30 1.50 4.74
C VAL A 30 -5.53 1.24 6.03
N ALA A 31 -6.20 0.65 7.03
CA ALA A 31 -5.56 0.33 8.31
C ALA A 31 -4.39 -0.63 8.14
N ARG A 32 -4.53 -1.66 7.30
CA ARG A 32 -3.44 -2.60 7.05
C ARG A 32 -2.21 -1.92 6.46
N TRP A 33 -2.41 -1.01 5.52
CA TRP A 33 -1.30 -0.29 4.92
C TRP A 33 -0.64 0.67 5.92
N TRP A 34 -1.43 1.37 6.73
CA TRP A 34 -0.89 2.23 7.79
C TRP A 34 -0.04 1.44 8.79
N LEU A 35 -0.45 0.22 9.13
CA LEU A 35 0.22 -0.62 10.13
C LEU A 35 1.27 -1.55 9.52
N SER A 36 1.58 -1.40 8.23
CA SER A 36 2.50 -2.28 7.50
C SER A 36 2.10 -3.75 7.58
N CYS A 37 0.79 -4.01 7.65
CA CYS A 37 0.23 -5.36 7.65
C CYS A 37 -0.34 -5.76 6.28
N HIS A 38 0.20 -5.17 5.22
CA HIS A 38 -0.19 -5.48 3.84
C HIS A 38 0.50 -6.76 3.34
N LYS A 39 0.23 -7.11 2.09
CA LYS A 39 0.70 -8.38 1.51
C LYS A 39 1.95 -8.23 0.63
N LEU A 40 2.65 -7.10 0.68
CA LEU A 40 3.88 -6.91 -0.06
C LEU A 40 5.00 -7.77 0.52
N HIS A 41 5.91 -8.23 -0.34
CA HIS A 41 6.98 -9.14 0.06
C HIS A 41 7.88 -8.55 1.15
N VAL A 42 8.04 -7.22 1.18
CA VAL A 42 8.82 -6.56 2.23
C VAL A 42 8.26 -6.88 3.64
N GLU A 43 6.96 -7.11 3.77
CA GLU A 43 6.34 -7.52 5.03
C GLU A 43 6.15 -9.03 5.14
N THR A 44 5.60 -9.67 4.10
CA THR A 44 5.33 -11.11 4.16
C THR A 44 6.59 -11.93 4.32
N GLY A 45 7.70 -11.50 3.74
CA GLY A 45 8.98 -12.20 3.86
C GLY A 45 9.51 -12.28 5.30
N ARG A 46 9.10 -11.35 6.17
CA ARG A 46 9.49 -11.34 7.59
C ARG A 46 8.95 -12.54 8.34
N TYR A 47 7.83 -13.07 7.90
CA TYR A 47 7.10 -14.15 8.58
C TYR A 47 7.29 -15.50 7.92
N LYS A 48 8.14 -15.58 6.88
CA LYS A 48 8.48 -16.85 6.24
C LYS A 48 9.38 -17.68 7.15
N ASN A 49 9.33 -19.00 7.00
CA ASN A 49 10.19 -19.92 7.72
C ASN A 49 10.97 -20.78 6.71
N PRO A 50 12.28 -20.54 6.49
CA PRO A 50 13.10 -19.50 7.14
C PRO A 50 12.74 -18.08 6.69
N LYS A 51 13.03 -17.11 7.57
CA LYS A 51 12.81 -15.69 7.27
C LYS A 51 13.60 -15.28 6.03
N VAL A 52 12.94 -14.53 5.14
CA VAL A 52 13.59 -13.97 3.95
C VAL A 52 14.30 -12.67 4.35
N GLU A 53 15.58 -12.55 4.02
CA GLU A 53 16.33 -11.31 4.25
C GLU A 53 15.69 -10.15 3.49
N ARG A 54 15.72 -8.93 4.08
CA ARG A 54 15.03 -7.78 3.49
C ARG A 54 15.47 -7.53 2.04
N GLU A 55 16.74 -7.65 1.74
CA GLU A 55 17.30 -7.42 0.41
C GLU A 55 16.80 -8.44 -0.62
N ARG A 56 16.25 -9.55 -0.16
CA ARG A 56 15.70 -10.62 -1.02
C ARG A 56 14.18 -10.60 -1.10
N ARG A 57 13.53 -9.64 -0.45
CA ARG A 57 12.07 -9.49 -0.52
C ARG A 57 11.69 -8.74 -1.78
N LEU A 58 11.89 -9.39 -2.91
CA LEU A 58 11.81 -8.78 -4.23
C LEU A 58 10.44 -8.95 -4.87
N CYS A 59 10.05 -7.95 -5.67
CA CYS A 59 8.87 -8.05 -6.52
C CYS A 59 9.08 -9.16 -7.56
N LYS A 60 8.14 -10.06 -7.70
CA LYS A 60 8.20 -11.15 -8.68
C LYS A 60 8.29 -10.64 -10.11
N GLN A 61 7.67 -9.50 -10.39
CA GLN A 61 7.62 -8.96 -11.75
C GLN A 61 8.87 -8.17 -12.10
N CYS A 62 9.37 -7.34 -11.18
CA CYS A 62 10.41 -6.36 -11.47
C CYS A 62 11.79 -6.76 -10.95
N GLY A 63 11.87 -7.69 -10.00
CA GLY A 63 13.16 -8.14 -9.44
C GLY A 63 13.84 -7.14 -8.52
N VAL A 64 13.13 -6.08 -8.10
CA VAL A 64 13.64 -5.09 -7.14
C VAL A 64 12.85 -5.21 -5.84
N LEU A 65 13.34 -4.58 -4.76
CA LEU A 65 12.69 -4.64 -3.46
C LEU A 65 11.19 -4.29 -3.59
N GLU A 66 10.34 -5.19 -3.12
CA GLU A 66 8.90 -4.98 -3.11
C GLU A 66 8.47 -4.31 -1.81
N ASP A 67 8.57 -3.00 -1.78
CA ASP A 67 8.09 -2.16 -0.69
C ASP A 67 6.88 -1.32 -1.15
N GLU A 68 6.38 -0.49 -0.25
CA GLU A 68 5.20 0.34 -0.51
C GLU A 68 5.45 1.32 -1.66
N HIS A 69 6.63 1.95 -1.70
CA HIS A 69 6.98 2.89 -2.75
C HIS A 69 6.96 2.21 -4.12
N HIS A 70 7.62 1.04 -4.24
CA HIS A 70 7.66 0.29 -5.49
C HIS A 70 6.24 -0.09 -5.94
N ALA A 71 5.46 -0.71 -5.05
CA ALA A 71 4.14 -1.23 -5.41
C ALA A 71 3.15 -0.13 -5.80
N LEU A 72 3.19 1.01 -5.12
CA LEU A 72 2.19 2.05 -5.31
C LEU A 72 2.59 3.08 -6.37
N LEU A 73 3.87 3.30 -6.61
CA LEU A 73 4.33 4.41 -7.45
C LEU A 73 5.21 4.01 -8.63
N VAL A 74 5.77 2.80 -8.64
CA VAL A 74 6.81 2.44 -9.62
C VAL A 74 6.53 1.13 -10.37
N CYS A 75 5.91 0.15 -9.74
CA CYS A 75 5.81 -1.21 -10.27
C CYS A 75 5.03 -1.28 -11.60
N ASP A 76 5.68 -1.79 -12.64
CA ASP A 76 5.07 -1.96 -13.95
C ASP A 76 3.92 -2.97 -13.96
N ALA A 77 3.92 -3.92 -13.03
CA ALA A 77 2.84 -4.90 -12.91
C ALA A 77 1.48 -4.25 -12.64
N HIS A 78 1.48 -3.04 -12.05
CA HIS A 78 0.26 -2.30 -11.72
C HIS A 78 -0.04 -1.18 -12.71
N HIS A 79 0.54 -1.23 -13.91
CA HIS A 79 0.35 -0.19 -14.93
C HIS A 79 -1.13 0.05 -15.26
N SER A 80 -1.92 -1.01 -15.41
CA SER A 80 -3.35 -0.89 -15.71
C SER A 80 -4.11 -0.17 -14.59
N VAL A 81 -3.75 -0.40 -13.34
CA VAL A 81 -4.33 0.30 -12.19
C VAL A 81 -3.91 1.77 -12.19
N CYS A 82 -2.64 2.03 -12.45
CA CYS A 82 -2.12 3.40 -12.52
C CYS A 82 -2.83 4.23 -13.59
N ILE A 83 -3.12 3.65 -14.75
CA ILE A 83 -3.86 4.32 -15.82
C ILE A 83 -5.28 4.70 -15.35
N LYS A 84 -5.96 3.77 -14.68
CA LYS A 84 -7.32 4.02 -14.15
C LYS A 84 -7.38 5.18 -13.17
N PHE A 85 -6.34 5.34 -12.36
CA PHE A 85 -6.30 6.35 -11.30
C PHE A 85 -5.44 7.56 -11.65
N LYS A 86 -4.92 7.64 -12.88
CA LYS A 86 -3.94 8.65 -13.29
C LYS A 86 -4.31 10.08 -12.93
N GLU A 87 -5.57 10.47 -13.16
CA GLU A 87 -6.02 11.84 -12.90
C GLU A 87 -6.38 12.08 -11.43
N ARG A 88 -6.57 11.01 -10.67
CA ARG A 88 -6.97 11.07 -9.27
C ARG A 88 -5.78 11.00 -8.32
N ILE A 89 -4.70 10.33 -8.72
CA ILE A 89 -3.48 10.18 -7.90
C ILE A 89 -2.56 11.38 -8.13
N LYS A 90 -2.39 12.18 -7.10
CA LYS A 90 -1.60 13.42 -7.13
C LYS A 90 -0.36 13.36 -6.24
N TRP A 91 -0.15 12.26 -5.53
CA TRP A 91 0.94 12.12 -4.57
C TRP A 91 2.18 11.53 -5.21
N THR A 92 3.35 12.02 -4.81
CA THR A 92 4.63 11.55 -5.30
C THR A 92 5.37 10.69 -4.28
N THR A 93 4.90 10.66 -3.03
CA THR A 93 5.48 9.82 -1.98
C THR A 93 4.40 8.99 -1.32
N VAL A 94 4.79 7.83 -0.78
CA VAL A 94 3.86 6.97 -0.05
C VAL A 94 3.38 7.66 1.23
N SER A 95 4.27 8.36 1.91
CA SER A 95 3.93 9.09 3.13
C SER A 95 2.79 10.08 2.89
N ASP A 96 2.88 10.87 1.82
CA ASP A 96 1.82 11.83 1.47
C ASP A 96 0.53 11.12 1.08
N MET A 97 0.63 10.04 0.31
CA MET A 97 -0.53 9.26 -0.12
C MET A 97 -1.29 8.69 1.08
N LEU A 98 -0.59 8.19 2.09
CA LEU A 98 -1.19 7.57 3.26
C LEU A 98 -1.59 8.58 4.34
N ASN A 99 -1.43 9.88 4.08
CA ASN A 99 -1.83 10.98 4.96
C ASN A 99 -2.81 11.93 4.25
N PRO A 100 -3.96 11.45 3.75
CA PRO A 100 -4.91 12.31 3.05
C PRO A 100 -5.50 13.36 3.99
N GLU A 101 -5.80 14.55 3.45
CA GLU A 101 -6.29 15.68 4.23
C GLU A 101 -7.82 15.80 4.27
N ASN A 102 -8.50 15.12 3.35
CA ASN A 102 -9.97 15.21 3.25
C ASN A 102 -10.58 13.85 2.86
N GLU A 103 -11.92 13.79 2.95
CA GLU A 103 -12.66 12.55 2.70
C GLU A 103 -12.51 12.05 1.26
N GLU A 104 -12.52 12.94 0.29
CA GLU A 104 -12.38 12.59 -1.12
C GLU A 104 -11.03 11.94 -1.38
N ASP A 105 -9.95 12.53 -0.86
CA ASP A 105 -8.61 11.98 -0.99
C ASP A 105 -8.47 10.64 -0.29
N LEU A 106 -9.04 10.51 0.91
CA LEU A 106 -9.01 9.24 1.65
C LEU A 106 -9.73 8.15 0.87
N LEU A 107 -10.89 8.44 0.31
CA LEU A 107 -11.64 7.47 -0.50
C LEU A 107 -10.84 7.07 -1.74
N THR A 108 -10.22 8.02 -2.41
CA THR A 108 -9.37 7.75 -3.58
C THR A 108 -8.22 6.82 -3.23
N VAL A 109 -7.52 7.10 -2.13
CA VAL A 109 -6.42 6.26 -1.66
C VAL A 109 -6.91 4.86 -1.32
N ALA A 110 -8.02 4.74 -0.60
CA ALA A 110 -8.58 3.45 -0.21
C ALA A 110 -8.95 2.61 -1.45
N GLU A 111 -9.60 3.21 -2.43
CA GLU A 111 -9.94 2.53 -3.67
C GLU A 111 -8.70 2.12 -4.47
N TYR A 112 -7.67 2.96 -4.49
CA TYR A 112 -6.41 2.65 -5.16
C TYR A 112 -5.71 1.47 -4.50
N LEU A 113 -5.60 1.45 -3.18
CA LEU A 113 -5.01 0.34 -2.44
C LEU A 113 -5.76 -0.96 -2.68
N LYS A 114 -7.09 -0.90 -2.71
CA LYS A 114 -7.92 -2.05 -3.04
C LYS A 114 -7.64 -2.57 -4.45
N ALA A 115 -7.52 -1.69 -5.42
CA ALA A 115 -7.24 -2.07 -6.80
C ALA A 115 -5.86 -2.69 -6.93
N ILE A 116 -4.85 -2.17 -6.23
CA ILE A 116 -3.50 -2.75 -6.20
C ILE A 116 -3.53 -4.17 -5.61
N GLU A 117 -4.22 -4.36 -4.48
CA GLU A 117 -4.32 -5.69 -3.86
C GLU A 117 -5.02 -6.69 -4.77
N LYS A 118 -6.10 -6.29 -5.43
CA LYS A 118 -6.80 -7.16 -6.38
C LYS A 118 -5.93 -7.53 -7.57
N ASN A 119 -5.15 -6.58 -8.07
CA ASN A 119 -4.23 -6.83 -9.17
C ASN A 119 -3.13 -7.81 -8.77
N MET A 120 -2.60 -7.69 -7.54
CA MET A 120 -1.63 -8.63 -7.01
C MET A 120 -2.19 -10.06 -6.95
N GLU A 121 -3.44 -10.21 -6.50
CA GLU A 121 -4.11 -11.51 -6.46
C GLU A 121 -4.32 -12.08 -7.86
N ALA A 122 -4.78 -11.25 -8.80
CA ALA A 122 -5.05 -11.67 -10.18
C ALA A 122 -3.78 -12.13 -10.90
N LEU A 123 -2.65 -11.47 -10.65
CA LEU A 123 -1.37 -11.79 -11.27
C LEU A 123 -0.55 -12.79 -10.45
N LYS A 124 -1.08 -13.25 -9.31
CA LYS A 124 -0.40 -14.18 -8.39
C LYS A 124 0.95 -13.64 -7.92
N LEU A 125 0.99 -12.36 -7.61
CA LEU A 125 2.21 -11.68 -7.14
C LEU A 125 2.42 -11.79 -5.63
N ILE A 126 1.41 -12.22 -4.87
CA ILE A 126 1.52 -12.38 -3.42
C ILE A 126 2.45 -13.55 -3.12
N GLN A 127 3.44 -13.29 -2.28
CA GLN A 127 4.50 -14.23 -1.93
C GLN A 127 4.44 -14.72 -0.50
#